data_b897861a98ddfd60587cfafe416f5ad1
#
_entry.id   b897861a98ddfd60587cfafe416f5ad1
#
_cell.length_a   1.000
_cell.length_b   1.000
_cell.length_c   1.000
_cell.angle_alpha   90.00
_cell.angle_beta   90.00
_cell.angle_gamma   90.00
#
_symmetry.space_group_name_H-M   'P 1'
#
loop_
_entity.id
_entity.type
_entity.pdbx_description
1 polymer ?
#
loop_
_entity_poly.entity_id
_entity_poly.type
_entity_poly.pdbx_seq_one_letter_code
_entity_poly.pdbx_strand_id
1 'polypeptide(L)'
;MCTGCREDLPRIEPPLCARCGAPVVWPVERCRECAGRRIAFAQARAAVGYDAAARCIVLSWKERGLRRLAAEAAAVVAERLPPPDVDALTFVPADRTRRLARGHNPAERLARELAHHWELPCEPLLERVRGGRQRGATRDERRSVRGAFRATSPSPRRIALVDDVYTTGATASAASTTLRAAGARSVEVVTFARALRRV
;
A
#
# COMPACT_ATOMS: atom_id res chain seq x y z
N MET A 1 4.96 10.21 17.27
CA MET A 1 6.25 10.52 16.58
C MET A 1 6.69 11.87 17.06
N CYS A 2 8.01 12.11 17.29
CA CYS A 2 8.48 13.46 17.64
C CYS A 2 8.56 14.35 16.39
N THR A 3 8.58 15.67 16.60
CA THR A 3 8.62 16.67 15.52
C THR A 3 9.81 16.44 14.58
N GLY A 4 11.03 16.24 15.11
CA GLY A 4 12.20 15.97 14.30
C GLY A 4 12.08 14.73 13.44
N CYS A 5 11.59 13.59 13.98
CA CYS A 5 11.35 12.39 13.16
C CYS A 5 10.31 12.61 12.05
N ARG A 6 9.39 13.56 12.21
CA ARG A 6 8.39 13.89 11.19
C ARG A 6 8.97 14.79 10.10
N GLU A 7 9.80 15.73 10.49
CA GLU A 7 10.51 16.65 9.59
C GLU A 7 11.56 15.92 8.74
N ASP A 8 12.26 14.94 9.32
CA ASP A 8 13.25 14.10 8.63
C ASP A 8 12.66 13.14 7.59
N LEU A 9 11.32 12.98 7.53
CA LEU A 9 10.71 12.09 6.56
C LEU A 9 10.85 12.65 5.14
N PRO A 10 11.51 11.92 4.22
CA PRO A 10 11.76 12.39 2.87
C PRO A 10 10.45 12.56 2.10
N ARG A 11 10.21 13.74 1.55
CA ARG A 11 9.08 14.01 0.68
C ARG A 11 9.31 13.36 -0.67
N ILE A 12 8.23 12.95 -1.31
CA ILE A 12 8.25 12.51 -2.71
C ILE A 12 7.73 13.69 -3.52
N GLU A 13 8.66 14.37 -4.19
CA GLU A 13 8.36 15.60 -4.92
C GLU A 13 7.95 15.29 -6.37
N PRO A 14 6.98 16.02 -6.92
CA PRO A 14 6.66 15.94 -8.33
C PRO A 14 7.83 16.47 -9.20
N PRO A 15 7.89 16.07 -10.50
CA PRO A 15 6.87 15.28 -11.21
C PRO A 15 6.93 13.78 -10.86
N LEU A 16 5.76 13.15 -10.86
CA LEU A 16 5.59 11.74 -10.54
C LEU A 16 5.05 10.95 -11.73
N CYS A 17 5.45 9.69 -11.84
CA CYS A 17 4.82 8.74 -12.74
C CYS A 17 3.32 8.62 -12.43
N ALA A 18 2.46 8.86 -13.43
CA ALA A 18 1.02 8.81 -13.25
C ALA A 18 0.54 7.44 -12.72
N ARG A 19 1.15 6.35 -13.18
CA ARG A 19 0.76 4.98 -12.79
C ARG A 19 1.28 4.57 -11.42
N CYS A 20 2.58 4.67 -11.15
CA CYS A 20 3.15 4.05 -9.96
C CYS A 20 3.64 5.05 -8.90
N GLY A 21 3.56 6.36 -9.16
CA GLY A 21 3.95 7.40 -8.22
C GLY A 21 5.47 7.49 -7.95
N ALA A 22 6.31 6.91 -8.83
CA ALA A 22 7.75 7.11 -8.74
C ALA A 22 8.12 8.54 -9.14
N PRO A 23 9.09 9.20 -8.47
CA PRO A 23 9.67 10.44 -8.94
C PRO A 23 10.27 10.24 -10.34
N VAL A 24 10.11 11.22 -11.18
CA VAL A 24 10.59 11.22 -12.58
C VAL A 24 11.08 12.62 -12.94
N VAL A 25 11.87 12.74 -14.01
CA VAL A 25 12.41 14.05 -14.45
C VAL A 25 11.32 14.92 -15.09
N TRP A 26 10.35 14.29 -15.80
CA TRP A 26 9.17 14.94 -16.39
C TRP A 26 7.94 14.04 -16.28
N PRO A 27 6.73 14.58 -16.31
CA PRO A 27 5.51 13.80 -16.20
C PRO A 27 5.42 12.70 -17.26
N VAL A 28 5.16 11.47 -16.83
CA VAL A 28 5.00 10.29 -17.71
C VAL A 28 3.84 9.43 -17.23
N GLU A 29 3.12 8.83 -18.17
CA GLU A 29 2.10 7.82 -17.85
C GLU A 29 2.69 6.59 -17.19
N ARG A 30 3.85 6.12 -17.69
CA ARG A 30 4.58 4.96 -17.16
C ARG A 30 6.08 5.19 -17.21
N CYS A 31 6.72 5.13 -16.06
CA CYS A 31 8.16 5.24 -15.96
C CYS A 31 8.86 3.88 -16.19
N ARG A 32 10.20 3.90 -16.26
CA ARG A 32 11.03 2.68 -16.44
C ARG A 32 10.75 1.60 -15.39
N GLU A 33 10.36 1.97 -14.15
CA GLU A 33 10.06 0.99 -13.11
C GLU A 33 8.77 0.20 -13.36
N CYS A 34 7.79 0.79 -14.02
CA CYS A 34 6.47 0.21 -14.24
C CYS A 34 6.14 -0.09 -15.70
N ALA A 35 6.93 0.39 -16.66
CA ALA A 35 6.82 0.02 -18.07
C ALA A 35 6.98 -1.50 -18.25
N GLY A 36 6.21 -2.08 -19.16
CA GLY A 36 6.23 -3.53 -19.41
C GLY A 36 5.63 -4.42 -18.31
N ARG A 37 5.24 -3.85 -17.15
CA ARG A 37 4.62 -4.61 -16.05
C ARG A 37 3.11 -4.58 -16.15
N ARG A 38 2.47 -5.72 -15.86
CA ARG A 38 1.01 -5.79 -15.70
C ARG A 38 0.62 -5.23 -14.33
N ILE A 39 0.04 -4.04 -14.32
CA ILE A 39 -0.40 -3.32 -13.12
C ILE A 39 -1.92 -3.20 -13.17
N ALA A 40 -2.60 -3.73 -12.16
CA ALA A 40 -4.07 -3.81 -12.12
C ALA A 40 -4.73 -2.59 -11.43
N PHE A 41 -3.97 -1.76 -10.73
CA PHE A 41 -4.47 -0.50 -10.15
C PHE A 41 -4.35 0.67 -11.14
N ALA A 42 -5.17 1.69 -10.98
CA ALA A 42 -5.16 2.90 -11.80
C ALA A 42 -3.93 3.78 -11.50
N GLN A 43 -3.68 4.03 -10.22
CA GLN A 43 -2.53 4.79 -9.75
C GLN A 43 -2.05 4.32 -8.38
N ALA A 44 -0.81 4.68 -8.03
CA ALA A 44 -0.29 4.52 -6.67
C ALA A 44 0.36 5.82 -6.20
N ARG A 45 0.13 6.15 -4.95
CA ARG A 45 0.72 7.32 -4.28
C ARG A 45 1.28 6.89 -2.92
N ALA A 46 2.36 7.52 -2.52
CA ALA A 46 2.97 7.33 -1.21
C ALA A 46 3.34 8.69 -0.62
N ALA A 47 3.21 8.82 0.69
CA ALA A 47 3.47 10.09 1.37
C ALA A 47 4.96 10.38 1.52
N VAL A 48 5.79 9.33 1.67
CA VAL A 48 7.23 9.48 1.94
C VAL A 48 8.08 8.49 1.13
N GLY A 49 9.33 8.85 0.89
CA GLY A 49 10.36 7.91 0.45
C GLY A 49 10.70 6.92 1.57
N TYR A 50 11.03 5.68 1.22
CA TYR A 50 11.43 4.66 2.20
C TYR A 50 12.93 4.69 2.44
N ASP A 51 13.36 5.59 3.29
CA ASP A 51 14.73 5.75 3.77
C ASP A 51 14.95 5.17 5.18
N ALA A 52 16.01 5.56 5.86
CA ALA A 52 16.32 5.11 7.22
C ALA A 52 15.27 5.58 8.25
N ALA A 53 14.79 6.82 8.15
CA ALA A 53 13.79 7.39 9.06
C ALA A 53 12.43 6.72 8.87
N ALA A 54 11.93 6.65 7.64
CA ALA A 54 10.69 5.96 7.29
C ALA A 54 10.74 4.47 7.66
N ARG A 55 11.90 3.81 7.43
CA ARG A 55 12.13 2.41 7.82
C ARG A 55 12.02 2.21 9.33
N CYS A 56 12.62 3.11 10.12
CA CYS A 56 12.55 3.04 11.58
C CYS A 56 11.10 3.11 12.07
N ILE A 57 10.29 4.04 11.53
CA ILE A 57 8.87 4.19 11.85
C ILE A 57 8.10 2.93 11.47
N VAL A 58 8.25 2.44 10.24
CA VAL A 58 7.56 1.26 9.73
C VAL A 58 7.92 0.02 10.55
N LEU A 59 9.18 -0.20 10.89
CA LEU A 59 9.61 -1.34 11.72
C LEU A 59 9.08 -1.24 13.15
N SER A 60 9.11 -0.06 13.75
CA SER A 60 8.59 0.17 15.10
C SER A 60 7.08 -0.08 15.16
N TRP A 61 6.36 0.33 14.15
CA TRP A 61 4.93 0.07 14.00
C TRP A 61 4.63 -1.41 13.73
N LYS A 62 5.34 -2.04 12.78
CA LYS A 62 5.12 -3.43 12.38
C LYS A 62 5.57 -4.44 13.41
N GLU A 63 6.79 -4.30 13.92
CA GLU A 63 7.49 -5.37 14.65
C GLU A 63 7.57 -5.10 16.16
N ARG A 64 7.62 -3.82 16.58
CA ARG A 64 7.76 -3.44 18.00
C ARG A 64 6.44 -3.11 18.68
N GLY A 65 5.31 -3.33 17.99
CA GLY A 65 3.97 -3.16 18.54
C GLY A 65 3.57 -1.71 18.87
N LEU A 66 4.31 -0.70 18.38
CA LEU A 66 3.99 0.71 18.60
C LEU A 66 2.79 1.15 17.74
N ARG A 67 1.62 0.61 18.08
CA ARG A 67 0.37 0.75 17.31
C ARG A 67 -0.05 2.21 17.08
N ARG A 68 0.31 3.12 17.99
CA ARG A 68 0.03 4.57 17.86
C ARG A 68 0.71 5.20 16.63
N LEU A 69 1.80 4.60 16.13
CA LEU A 69 2.45 5.09 14.93
C LEU A 69 1.59 4.96 13.67
N ALA A 70 0.53 4.15 13.68
CA ALA A 70 -0.44 4.11 12.58
C ALA A 70 -1.19 5.44 12.42
N ALA A 71 -1.65 6.03 13.53
CA ALA A 71 -2.31 7.34 13.51
C ALA A 71 -1.34 8.44 13.06
N GLU A 72 -0.10 8.41 13.54
CA GLU A 72 0.93 9.36 13.10
C GLU A 72 1.26 9.22 11.60
N ALA A 73 1.37 7.97 11.12
CA ALA A 73 1.59 7.71 9.70
C ALA A 73 0.39 8.17 8.85
N ALA A 74 -0.84 7.94 9.33
CA ALA A 74 -2.05 8.40 8.66
C ALA A 74 -2.12 9.94 8.60
N ALA A 75 -1.75 10.63 9.68
CA ALA A 75 -1.69 12.08 9.69
C ALA A 75 -0.69 12.63 8.66
N VAL A 76 0.49 11.98 8.51
CA VAL A 76 1.47 12.34 7.48
C VAL A 76 0.92 12.06 6.07
N VAL A 77 0.22 10.95 5.88
CA VAL A 77 -0.40 10.64 4.58
C VAL A 77 -1.48 11.65 4.25
N ALA A 78 -2.38 11.96 5.18
CA ALA A 78 -3.49 12.90 4.97
C ALA A 78 -2.99 14.35 4.74
N GLU A 79 -1.87 14.73 5.35
CA GLU A 79 -1.23 16.04 5.11
C GLU A 79 -0.60 16.14 3.70
N ARG A 80 0.00 15.04 3.22
CA ARG A 80 0.81 15.06 2.00
C ARG A 80 0.08 14.62 0.74
N LEU A 81 -1.01 13.88 0.91
CA LEU A 81 -1.82 13.37 -0.20
C LEU A 81 -3.27 13.85 -0.07
N PRO A 82 -3.87 14.37 -1.15
CA PRO A 82 -5.29 14.69 -1.14
C PRO A 82 -6.12 13.42 -0.95
N PRO A 83 -7.35 13.54 -0.38
CA PRO A 83 -8.26 12.41 -0.32
C PRO A 83 -8.51 11.86 -1.73
N PRO A 84 -8.48 10.53 -1.89
CA PRO A 84 -8.76 9.93 -3.19
C PRO A 84 -10.26 10.03 -3.52
N ASP A 85 -10.59 10.18 -4.81
CA ASP A 85 -11.98 10.14 -5.28
C ASP A 85 -12.46 8.69 -5.40
N VAL A 86 -12.85 8.10 -4.25
CA VAL A 86 -13.26 6.69 -4.12
C VAL A 86 -14.49 6.53 -3.25
N ASP A 87 -15.15 5.39 -3.36
CA ASP A 87 -16.35 5.08 -2.61
C ASP A 87 -16.02 4.46 -1.24
N ALA A 88 -14.87 3.79 -1.12
CA ALA A 88 -14.40 3.17 0.12
C ALA A 88 -12.90 2.92 0.12
N LEU A 89 -12.35 2.78 1.33
CA LEU A 89 -11.01 2.25 1.55
C LEU A 89 -11.07 0.76 1.86
N THR A 90 -10.05 0.06 1.44
CA THR A 90 -9.73 -1.30 1.91
C THR A 90 -8.23 -1.41 2.16
N PHE A 91 -7.78 -2.53 2.67
CA PHE A 91 -6.38 -2.71 3.02
C PHE A 91 -5.84 -4.06 2.57
N VAL A 92 -4.53 -4.14 2.41
CA VAL A 92 -3.83 -5.40 2.13
C VAL A 92 -3.87 -6.26 3.39
N PRO A 93 -4.49 -7.46 3.36
CA PRO A 93 -4.52 -8.34 4.50
C PRO A 93 -3.13 -8.92 4.80
N ALA A 94 -2.75 -8.90 6.07
CA ALA A 94 -1.50 -9.51 6.52
C ALA A 94 -1.56 -11.03 6.39
N ASP A 95 -0.40 -11.66 6.22
CA ASP A 95 -0.25 -13.10 6.39
C ASP A 95 -0.69 -13.52 7.80
N ARG A 96 -1.40 -14.67 7.91
CA ARG A 96 -1.96 -15.14 9.19
C ARG A 96 -0.88 -15.32 10.26
N THR A 97 0.25 -15.91 9.90
CA THR A 97 1.36 -16.13 10.82
C THR A 97 1.89 -14.81 11.34
N ARG A 98 2.10 -13.86 10.44
CA ARG A 98 2.55 -12.50 10.80
C ARG A 98 1.51 -11.75 11.63
N ARG A 99 0.21 -11.90 11.30
CA ARG A 99 -0.88 -11.28 12.07
C ARG A 99 -0.95 -11.83 13.48
N LEU A 100 -0.80 -13.14 13.65
CA LEU A 100 -0.78 -13.78 14.97
C LEU A 100 0.46 -13.36 15.78
N ALA A 101 1.65 -13.35 15.16
CA ALA A 101 2.88 -12.94 15.82
C ALA A 101 2.86 -11.45 16.25
N ARG A 102 2.25 -10.56 15.45
CA ARG A 102 2.19 -9.11 15.71
C ARG A 102 0.95 -8.67 16.50
N GLY A 103 -0.09 -9.51 16.55
CA GLY A 103 -1.38 -9.17 17.13
C GLY A 103 -2.19 -8.12 16.38
N HIS A 104 -1.75 -7.69 15.19
CA HIS A 104 -2.45 -6.70 14.36
C HIS A 104 -2.03 -6.76 12.88
N ASN A 105 -2.82 -6.09 12.02
CA ASN A 105 -2.47 -5.82 10.63
C ASN A 105 -2.09 -4.33 10.48
N PRO A 106 -0.83 -4.00 10.13
CA PRO A 106 -0.41 -2.60 9.96
C PRO A 106 -1.20 -1.84 8.91
N ALA A 107 -1.45 -2.45 7.74
CA ALA A 107 -2.20 -1.81 6.66
C ALA A 107 -3.66 -1.56 7.04
N GLU A 108 -4.29 -2.47 7.79
CA GLU A 108 -5.65 -2.26 8.33
C GLU A 108 -5.71 -1.05 9.27
N ARG A 109 -4.76 -0.94 10.19
CA ARG A 109 -4.72 0.21 11.10
C ARG A 109 -4.53 1.52 10.35
N LEU A 110 -3.60 1.57 9.41
CA LEU A 110 -3.41 2.75 8.57
C LEU A 110 -4.69 3.11 7.81
N ALA A 111 -5.36 2.11 7.20
CA ALA A 111 -6.59 2.34 6.45
C ALA A 111 -7.72 2.89 7.32
N ARG A 112 -7.89 2.39 8.55
CA ARG A 112 -8.91 2.88 9.48
C ARG A 112 -8.65 4.31 9.94
N GLU A 113 -7.39 4.66 10.22
CA GLU A 113 -7.01 6.04 10.56
C GLU A 113 -7.22 6.99 9.37
N LEU A 114 -6.84 6.57 8.14
CA LEU A 114 -7.09 7.35 6.93
C LEU A 114 -8.60 7.51 6.63
N ALA A 115 -9.38 6.47 6.88
CA ALA A 115 -10.84 6.52 6.75
C ALA A 115 -11.45 7.59 7.65
N HIS A 116 -10.93 7.74 8.87
CA HIS A 116 -11.33 8.81 9.78
C HIS A 116 -10.89 10.19 9.25
N HIS A 117 -9.65 10.35 8.78
CA HIS A 117 -9.15 11.62 8.24
C HIS A 117 -9.90 12.09 6.98
N TRP A 118 -10.30 11.14 6.13
CA TRP A 118 -10.93 11.44 4.83
C TRP A 118 -12.45 11.26 4.83
N GLU A 119 -13.04 10.91 5.98
CA GLU A 119 -14.48 10.67 6.14
C GLU A 119 -15.03 9.64 5.14
N LEU A 120 -14.26 8.58 4.89
CA LEU A 120 -14.59 7.51 3.96
C LEU A 120 -14.81 6.18 4.70
N PRO A 121 -15.71 5.29 4.22
CA PRO A 121 -15.86 3.97 4.80
C PRO A 121 -14.60 3.12 4.59
N CYS A 122 -14.28 2.25 5.56
CA CYS A 122 -13.18 1.30 5.49
C CYS A 122 -13.70 -0.12 5.66
N GLU A 123 -13.61 -0.92 4.61
CA GLU A 123 -14.18 -2.25 4.53
C GLU A 123 -13.10 -3.34 4.31
N PRO A 124 -13.19 -4.50 5.01
CA PRO A 124 -12.26 -5.61 4.81
C PRO A 124 -12.64 -6.45 3.58
N LEU A 125 -12.46 -5.90 2.37
CA LEU A 125 -12.87 -6.52 1.10
C LEU A 125 -11.98 -7.68 0.64
N LEU A 126 -10.85 -7.92 1.30
CA LEU A 126 -9.87 -8.91 0.92
C LEU A 126 -9.48 -9.81 2.09
N GLU A 127 -9.28 -11.07 1.80
CA GLU A 127 -8.56 -11.98 2.68
C GLU A 127 -7.38 -12.62 1.95
N ARG A 128 -6.35 -13.01 2.73
CA ARG A 128 -5.20 -13.70 2.15
C ARG A 128 -5.47 -15.19 2.08
N VAL A 129 -5.35 -15.75 0.89
CA VAL A 129 -5.45 -17.20 0.69
C VAL A 129 -4.20 -17.87 1.26
N ARG A 130 -4.37 -18.98 1.96
CA ARG A 130 -3.24 -19.80 2.41
C ARG A 130 -2.54 -20.39 1.19
N GLY A 131 -1.44 -19.79 0.79
CA GLY A 131 -0.52 -20.40 -0.16
C GLY A 131 0.16 -21.58 0.55
N GLY A 132 -0.07 -22.80 0.08
CA GLY A 132 0.82 -23.90 0.40
C GLY A 132 2.24 -23.47 0.02
N ARG A 133 3.19 -23.52 0.96
CA ARG A 133 4.61 -23.44 0.63
C ARG A 133 4.93 -24.64 -0.27
N GLN A 134 4.91 -24.47 -1.58
CA GLN A 134 5.62 -25.39 -2.44
C GLN A 134 7.10 -25.22 -2.12
N ARG A 135 7.65 -26.22 -1.41
CA ARG A 135 9.10 -26.35 -1.26
C ARG A 135 9.66 -26.50 -2.68
N GLY A 136 10.48 -25.54 -3.13
CA GLY A 136 11.09 -25.58 -4.44
C GLY A 136 10.71 -24.44 -5.40
N ALA A 137 9.86 -23.50 -4.98
CA ALA A 137 9.47 -22.36 -5.83
C ALA A 137 10.67 -21.55 -6.30
N THR A 138 10.84 -21.42 -7.61
CA THR A 138 11.87 -20.61 -8.28
C THR A 138 11.71 -19.12 -7.96
N ARG A 139 12.72 -18.30 -8.28
CA ARG A 139 12.71 -16.84 -8.08
C ARG A 139 11.55 -16.15 -8.83
N ASP A 140 11.09 -16.75 -9.94
CA ASP A 140 9.96 -16.24 -10.74
C ASP A 140 8.60 -16.61 -10.16
N GLU A 141 8.46 -17.76 -9.51
CA GLU A 141 7.23 -18.16 -8.81
C GLU A 141 6.98 -17.31 -7.57
N ARG A 142 8.04 -16.81 -6.91
CA ARG A 142 7.94 -15.79 -5.84
C ARG A 142 7.46 -14.43 -6.36
N ARG A 143 7.52 -14.16 -7.66
CA ARG A 143 6.93 -12.97 -8.33
C ARG A 143 5.44 -13.13 -8.61
N SER A 144 4.91 -14.33 -8.69
CA SER A 144 3.51 -14.58 -8.94
C SER A 144 2.71 -14.55 -7.64
N VAL A 145 2.28 -13.35 -7.24
CA VAL A 145 1.30 -13.14 -6.15
C VAL A 145 -0.13 -13.39 -6.66
N ARG A 146 -0.29 -13.98 -7.87
CA ARG A 146 -1.59 -14.35 -8.43
C ARG A 146 -2.24 -15.41 -7.53
N GLY A 147 -3.50 -15.19 -7.16
CA GLY A 147 -4.21 -16.08 -6.23
C GLY A 147 -3.85 -15.91 -4.76
N ALA A 148 -3.02 -14.92 -4.40
CA ALA A 148 -2.69 -14.65 -3.00
C ALA A 148 -3.85 -14.05 -2.20
N PHE A 149 -4.86 -13.53 -2.87
CA PHE A 149 -6.01 -12.87 -2.27
C PHE A 149 -7.33 -13.43 -2.80
N ARG A 150 -8.35 -13.39 -1.95
CA ARG A 150 -9.75 -13.66 -2.28
C ARG A 150 -10.58 -12.48 -1.82
N ALA A 151 -11.60 -12.08 -2.59
CA ALA A 151 -12.57 -11.09 -2.17
C ALA A 151 -13.53 -11.70 -1.13
N THR A 152 -13.88 -10.93 -0.12
CA THR A 152 -14.81 -11.33 0.95
C THR A 152 -16.25 -10.97 0.62
N SER A 153 -16.44 -9.99 -0.28
CA SER A 153 -17.73 -9.47 -0.73
C SER A 153 -17.57 -8.81 -2.11
N PRO A 154 -18.67 -8.50 -2.82
CA PRO A 154 -18.62 -7.64 -4.00
C PRO A 154 -17.95 -6.30 -3.66
N SER A 155 -17.12 -5.82 -4.55
CA SER A 155 -16.39 -4.57 -4.33
C SER A 155 -17.22 -3.34 -4.72
N PRO A 156 -17.14 -2.23 -3.95
CA PRO A 156 -17.56 -0.91 -4.42
C PRO A 156 -16.88 -0.53 -5.73
N ARG A 157 -17.43 0.43 -6.46
CA ARG A 157 -16.93 0.77 -7.81
C ARG A 157 -15.54 1.34 -7.81
N ARG A 158 -15.22 2.25 -6.87
CA ARG A 158 -13.92 2.92 -6.75
C ARG A 158 -13.35 2.65 -5.37
N ILE A 159 -12.15 2.12 -5.34
CA ILE A 159 -11.51 1.65 -4.09
C ILE A 159 -10.15 2.30 -3.92
N ALA A 160 -9.84 2.78 -2.72
CA ALA A 160 -8.48 3.02 -2.28
C ALA A 160 -7.95 1.79 -1.52
N LEU A 161 -6.95 1.13 -2.07
CA LEU A 161 -6.24 0.01 -1.44
C LEU A 161 -5.05 0.55 -0.64
N VAL A 162 -5.10 0.38 0.66
CA VAL A 162 -4.06 0.86 1.59
C VAL A 162 -3.05 -0.25 1.91
N ASP A 163 -1.77 0.09 1.86
CA ASP A 163 -0.67 -0.74 2.35
C ASP A 163 0.34 0.16 3.09
N ASP A 164 1.27 -0.42 3.83
CA ASP A 164 2.27 0.34 4.57
C ASP A 164 3.43 0.82 3.69
N VAL A 165 3.98 -0.06 2.83
CA VAL A 165 5.13 0.26 1.98
C VAL A 165 4.95 -0.27 0.56
N TYR A 166 5.00 0.62 -0.40
CA TYR A 166 5.09 0.27 -1.81
C TYR A 166 6.55 -0.04 -2.18
N THR A 167 6.84 -1.28 -2.50
CA THR A 167 8.16 -1.69 -3.00
C THR A 167 8.15 -1.91 -4.51
N THR A 168 7.77 -3.07 -4.96
CA THR A 168 7.63 -3.41 -6.38
C THR A 168 6.21 -3.23 -6.91
N GLY A 169 5.23 -3.04 -6.04
CA GLY A 169 3.81 -3.00 -6.39
C GLY A 169 3.20 -4.37 -6.72
N ALA A 170 3.94 -5.47 -6.55
CA ALA A 170 3.42 -6.81 -6.86
C ALA A 170 2.22 -7.18 -5.97
N THR A 171 2.31 -6.94 -4.66
CA THR A 171 1.23 -7.14 -3.71
C THR A 171 0.01 -6.29 -4.05
N ALA A 172 0.23 -4.98 -4.27
CA ALA A 172 -0.82 -4.06 -4.65
C ALA A 172 -1.51 -4.47 -5.96
N SER A 173 -0.74 -4.88 -6.97
CA SER A 173 -1.29 -5.32 -8.26
C SER A 173 -2.12 -6.61 -8.12
N ALA A 174 -1.66 -7.59 -7.32
CA ALA A 174 -2.41 -8.83 -7.09
C ALA A 174 -3.72 -8.58 -6.33
N ALA A 175 -3.67 -7.77 -5.27
CA ALA A 175 -4.87 -7.36 -4.51
C ALA A 175 -5.86 -6.60 -5.40
N SER A 176 -5.37 -5.65 -6.22
CA SER A 176 -6.19 -4.91 -7.18
C SER A 176 -6.82 -5.82 -8.24
N THR A 177 -6.11 -6.86 -8.71
CA THR A 177 -6.67 -7.85 -9.63
C THR A 177 -7.88 -8.55 -9.02
N THR A 178 -7.78 -8.94 -7.74
CA THR A 178 -8.87 -9.58 -7.00
C THR A 178 -10.07 -8.63 -6.81
N LEU A 179 -9.82 -7.37 -6.41
CA LEU A 179 -10.89 -6.36 -6.27
C LEU A 179 -11.61 -6.09 -7.59
N ARG A 180 -10.86 -5.98 -8.69
CA ARG A 180 -11.44 -5.79 -10.02
C ARG A 180 -12.28 -6.99 -10.46
N ALA A 181 -11.83 -8.22 -10.19
CA ALA A 181 -12.62 -9.43 -10.45
C ALA A 181 -13.89 -9.49 -9.58
N ALA A 182 -13.89 -8.85 -8.42
CA ALA A 182 -15.06 -8.74 -7.54
C ALA A 182 -15.98 -7.54 -7.86
N GLY A 183 -15.73 -6.79 -8.94
CA GLY A 183 -16.60 -5.71 -9.40
C GLY A 183 -16.03 -4.29 -9.33
N ALA A 184 -14.84 -4.07 -8.75
CA ALA A 184 -14.25 -2.75 -8.70
C ALA A 184 -13.96 -2.20 -10.12
N ARG A 185 -14.46 -1.00 -10.42
CA ARG A 185 -14.19 -0.29 -11.67
C ARG A 185 -12.79 0.33 -11.67
N SER A 186 -12.37 0.84 -10.52
CA SER A 186 -11.05 1.44 -10.34
C SER A 186 -10.49 1.09 -8.97
N VAL A 187 -9.17 0.90 -8.91
CA VAL A 187 -8.43 0.74 -7.65
C VAL A 187 -7.27 1.71 -7.65
N GLU A 188 -7.19 2.55 -6.64
CA GLU A 188 -6.05 3.40 -6.35
C GLU A 188 -5.26 2.82 -5.19
N VAL A 189 -3.96 3.00 -5.16
CA VAL A 189 -3.10 2.49 -4.09
C VAL A 189 -2.56 3.65 -3.29
N VAL A 190 -2.75 3.61 -1.97
CA VAL A 190 -2.20 4.58 -1.03
C VAL A 190 -1.30 3.88 -0.05
N THR A 191 -0.09 4.40 0.14
CA THR A 191 0.86 3.85 1.10
C THR A 191 1.52 4.96 1.94
N PHE A 192 1.96 4.61 3.13
CA PHE A 192 2.77 5.52 3.92
C PHE A 192 4.10 5.79 3.22
N ALA A 193 4.84 4.75 2.83
CA ALA A 193 6.16 4.90 2.24
C ALA A 193 6.30 4.17 0.90
N ARG A 194 7.25 4.64 0.08
CA ARG A 194 7.65 4.02 -1.17
C ARG A 194 9.15 3.78 -1.21
N ALA A 195 9.57 2.56 -1.55
CA ALA A 195 10.96 2.28 -1.89
C ALA A 195 11.34 3.02 -3.19
N LEU A 196 12.28 3.95 -3.08
CA LEU A 196 12.84 4.66 -4.22
C LEU A 196 14.06 3.90 -4.72
N ARG A 197 14.13 3.64 -6.02
CA ARG A 197 15.35 3.13 -6.64
C ARG A 197 16.30 4.31 -6.82
N ARG A 198 17.56 4.13 -6.40
CA ARG A 198 18.60 5.07 -6.80
C ARG A 198 18.73 5.00 -8.33
N VAL A 199 18.58 6.15 -8.96
CA VAL A 199 18.85 6.34 -10.38
C VAL A 199 20.36 6.32 -10.59
#